data_eeeec92e154fa2fc5583e6c42a3975b0
#
_entry.id   eeeec92e154fa2fc5583e6c42a3975b0
#
_cell.length_a   1.000
_cell.length_b   1.000
_cell.length_c   1.000
_cell.angle_alpha   90.00
_cell.angle_beta   90.00
_cell.angle_gamma   90.00
#
_symmetry.space_group_name_H-M   'P 1'
#
loop_
_entity.id
_entity.type
_entity.pdbx_description
1 polymer ?
#
loop_
_entity_poly.entity_id
_entity_poly.type
_entity_poly.pdbx_seq_one_letter_code
_entity_poly.pdbx_strand_id
1 'polypeptide(L)'
;VENLTYEMFYHLVTEFPHTNTNPSQNRPAQQFELAVRYLENNYTYNCTIEDLCVSLSLSRSYIYNLFQKFAHTSPQKLLTQMRMEDAKSKLTSSNQSIQEIADLVGYHDTFTFSKAFKRYSGYSPSTYRKHFS
;
A
#
# COMPACT_ATOMS: atom_id res chain seq x y z
N VAL A 1 19.31 -0.10 -3.30
CA VAL A 1 18.27 0.86 -2.91
C VAL A 1 17.47 0.30 -1.77
N GLU A 2 17.41 1.02 -0.72
CA GLU A 2 16.62 0.61 0.42
C GLU A 2 15.15 0.91 0.17
N ASN A 3 14.32 -0.07 0.48
CA ASN A 3 12.88 0.13 0.46
C ASN A 3 12.45 0.64 1.82
N LEU A 4 11.70 1.72 1.82
CA LEU A 4 11.13 2.21 3.06
C LEU A 4 10.09 1.21 3.55
N THR A 5 10.02 1.02 4.85
CA THR A 5 8.99 0.18 5.44
C THR A 5 7.68 0.95 5.48
N TYR A 6 6.57 0.23 5.68
CA TYR A 6 5.27 0.88 5.80
C TYR A 6 5.27 1.89 6.95
N GLU A 7 5.89 1.55 8.08
CA GLU A 7 5.98 2.45 9.22
C GLU A 7 6.72 3.74 8.88
N MET A 8 7.78 3.64 8.07
CA MET A 8 8.53 4.82 7.63
C MET A 8 7.66 5.73 6.77
N PHE A 9 6.86 5.15 5.86
CA PHE A 9 5.91 5.92 5.08
C PHE A 9 4.88 6.59 5.96
N TYR A 10 4.37 5.87 6.95
CA TYR A 10 3.38 6.41 7.88
C TYR A 10 3.93 7.61 8.63
N HIS A 11 5.15 7.52 9.15
CA HIS A 11 5.80 8.63 9.82
C HIS A 11 6.00 9.82 8.91
N LEU A 12 6.42 9.57 7.67
CA LEU A 12 6.61 10.62 6.70
C LEU A 12 5.31 11.39 6.46
N VAL A 13 4.22 10.67 6.29
CA VAL A 13 2.90 11.29 6.04
C VAL A 13 2.42 12.08 7.24
N THR A 14 2.58 11.54 8.45
CA THR A 14 2.06 12.21 9.66
C THR A 14 2.83 13.49 10.01
N GLU A 15 3.99 13.69 9.42
CA GLU A 15 4.75 14.93 9.62
C GLU A 15 4.20 16.11 8.81
N PHE A 16 3.35 15.84 7.80
CA PHE A 16 2.78 16.89 6.98
C PHE A 16 1.49 17.44 7.59
N PRO A 17 1.26 18.75 7.46
CA PRO A 17 0.02 19.35 7.98
C PRO A 17 -1.19 18.86 7.18
N HIS A 18 -2.29 18.68 7.89
CA HIS A 18 -3.55 18.32 7.26
C HIS A 18 -4.18 19.54 6.61
N THR A 19 -4.87 19.31 5.51
CA THR A 19 -5.58 20.34 4.81
C THR A 19 -6.90 19.78 4.29
N ASN A 20 -7.93 20.61 4.28
CA ASN A 20 -9.24 20.28 3.77
C ASN A 20 -9.50 20.89 2.39
N THR A 21 -8.47 21.44 1.77
CA THR A 21 -8.63 22.07 0.46
C THR A 21 -8.68 21.04 -0.63
N ASN A 22 -9.11 21.45 -1.82
CA ASN A 22 -9.12 20.62 -3.01
C ASN A 22 -7.71 20.06 -3.27
N PRO A 23 -7.55 18.73 -3.43
CA PRO A 23 -6.24 18.13 -3.66
C PRO A 23 -5.47 18.77 -4.81
N SER A 24 -6.14 19.14 -5.90
CA SER A 24 -5.48 19.73 -7.06
C SER A 24 -4.90 21.12 -6.79
N GLN A 25 -5.31 21.77 -5.70
CA GLN A 25 -4.86 23.11 -5.32
C GLN A 25 -3.85 23.08 -4.17
N ASN A 26 -3.57 21.92 -3.63
CA ASN A 26 -2.64 21.77 -2.51
C ASN A 26 -1.19 21.78 -3.00
N ARG A 27 -0.28 22.02 -2.06
CA ARG A 27 1.15 21.89 -2.34
C ARG A 27 1.51 20.43 -2.63
N PRO A 28 2.59 20.17 -3.38
CA PRO A 28 2.98 18.80 -3.71
C PRO A 28 3.12 17.89 -2.49
N ALA A 29 3.72 18.34 -1.40
CA ALA A 29 3.85 17.52 -0.20
C ALA A 29 2.48 17.12 0.37
N GLN A 30 1.53 18.06 0.35
CA GLN A 30 0.16 17.78 0.82
C GLN A 30 -0.57 16.85 -0.13
N GLN A 31 -0.34 16.98 -1.42
CA GLN A 31 -0.92 16.08 -2.42
C GLN A 31 -0.38 14.66 -2.24
N PHE A 32 0.92 14.53 -1.97
CA PHE A 32 1.52 13.23 -1.68
C PHE A 32 0.90 12.63 -0.41
N GLU A 33 0.75 13.42 0.65
CA GLU A 33 0.11 12.95 1.88
C GLU A 33 -1.30 12.42 1.60
N LEU A 34 -2.09 13.17 0.84
CA LEU A 34 -3.45 12.74 0.50
C LEU A 34 -3.47 11.46 -0.31
N ALA A 35 -2.49 11.29 -1.21
CA ALA A 35 -2.38 10.08 -2.00
C ALA A 35 -2.07 8.87 -1.11
N VAL A 36 -1.14 9.01 -0.18
CA VAL A 36 -0.81 7.93 0.75
C VAL A 36 -2.00 7.59 1.63
N ARG A 37 -2.71 8.59 2.13
CA ARG A 37 -3.91 8.37 2.94
C ARG A 37 -5.00 7.66 2.17
N TYR A 38 -5.18 8.00 0.91
CA TYR A 38 -6.13 7.29 0.07
C TYR A 38 -5.78 5.80 0.00
N LEU A 39 -4.51 5.49 -0.23
CA LEU A 39 -4.07 4.10 -0.29
C LEU A 39 -4.25 3.40 1.06
N GLU A 40 -3.90 4.06 2.15
CA GLU A 40 -4.09 3.49 3.49
C GLU A 40 -5.55 3.15 3.77
N ASN A 41 -6.46 3.99 3.33
CA ASN A 41 -7.88 3.81 3.57
C ASN A 41 -8.54 2.81 2.62
N ASN A 42 -7.87 2.47 1.52
CA ASN A 42 -8.50 1.70 0.45
C ASN A 42 -7.76 0.42 0.04
N TYR A 43 -6.58 0.15 0.61
CA TYR A 43 -5.80 -1.02 0.15
C TYR A 43 -6.49 -2.35 0.41
N THR A 44 -7.36 -2.42 1.42
CA THR A 44 -8.13 -3.63 1.73
C THR A 44 -9.26 -3.88 0.74
N TYR A 45 -9.60 -2.88 -0.04
CA TYR A 45 -10.55 -3.01 -1.13
C TYR A 45 -9.79 -3.21 -2.43
N ASN A 46 -10.52 -3.50 -3.50
CA ASN A 46 -9.90 -3.70 -4.80
C ASN A 46 -9.69 -2.35 -5.48
N CYS A 47 -8.90 -1.47 -4.87
CA CYS A 47 -8.61 -0.19 -5.47
C CYS A 47 -7.46 -0.28 -6.46
N THR A 48 -7.46 0.60 -7.45
CA THR A 48 -6.42 0.71 -8.46
C THR A 48 -5.75 2.07 -8.38
N ILE A 49 -4.62 2.21 -9.03
CA ILE A 49 -3.96 3.51 -9.12
C ILE A 49 -4.82 4.49 -9.92
N GLU A 50 -5.61 3.98 -10.87
CA GLU A 50 -6.58 4.80 -11.59
C GLU A 50 -7.61 5.41 -10.63
N ASP A 51 -8.11 4.62 -9.69
CA ASP A 51 -9.04 5.12 -8.68
C ASP A 51 -8.41 6.23 -7.85
N LEU A 52 -7.15 6.08 -7.50
CA LEU A 52 -6.40 7.10 -6.78
C LEU A 52 -6.34 8.41 -7.59
N CYS A 53 -6.00 8.31 -8.86
CA CYS A 53 -5.90 9.48 -9.74
C CYS A 53 -7.24 10.20 -9.85
N VAL A 54 -8.33 9.45 -10.04
CA VAL A 54 -9.66 10.03 -10.11
C VAL A 54 -10.03 10.71 -8.81
N SER A 55 -9.76 10.05 -7.68
CA SER A 55 -10.11 10.58 -6.37
C SER A 55 -9.42 11.91 -6.07
N LEU A 56 -8.17 12.07 -6.47
CA LEU A 56 -7.44 13.30 -6.21
C LEU A 56 -7.50 14.30 -7.36
N SER A 57 -8.12 13.93 -8.47
CA SER A 57 -8.17 14.76 -9.68
C SER A 57 -6.78 15.14 -10.18
N LEU A 58 -5.86 14.18 -10.12
CA LEU A 58 -4.47 14.36 -10.54
C LEU A 58 -4.14 13.32 -11.61
N SER A 59 -3.26 13.70 -12.54
CA SER A 59 -2.85 12.78 -13.58
C SER A 59 -1.98 11.66 -13.02
N ARG A 60 -1.95 10.54 -13.73
CA ARG A 60 -1.13 9.39 -13.38
C ARG A 60 0.36 9.76 -13.34
N SER A 61 0.82 10.52 -14.33
CA SER A 61 2.20 10.98 -14.40
C SER A 61 2.57 11.85 -13.22
N TYR A 62 1.67 12.76 -12.85
CA TYR A 62 1.93 13.66 -11.75
C TYR A 62 2.00 12.91 -10.42
N ILE A 63 1.09 11.97 -10.20
CA ILE A 63 1.11 11.15 -9.00
C ILE A 63 2.39 10.31 -8.94
N TYR A 64 2.80 9.72 -10.06
CA TYR A 64 4.04 8.98 -10.11
C TYR A 64 5.23 9.87 -9.71
N ASN A 65 5.26 11.08 -10.23
CA ASN A 65 6.33 12.03 -9.89
C ASN A 65 6.32 12.42 -8.42
N LEU A 66 5.15 12.58 -7.82
CA LEU A 66 5.05 12.84 -6.38
C LEU A 66 5.67 11.70 -5.57
N PHE A 67 5.35 10.46 -5.92
CA PHE A 67 5.89 9.31 -5.21
C PHE A 67 7.41 9.18 -5.39
N GLN A 68 7.91 9.46 -6.60
CA GLN A 68 9.35 9.46 -6.81
C GLN A 68 10.05 10.55 -6.01
N LYS A 69 9.45 11.72 -5.96
CA LYS A 69 10.05 12.86 -5.25
C LYS A 69 10.07 12.64 -3.73
N PHE A 70 8.98 12.19 -3.15
CA PHE A 70 8.84 12.15 -1.69
C PHE A 70 9.15 10.78 -1.08
N ALA A 71 9.11 9.71 -1.84
CA ALA A 71 9.27 8.37 -1.28
C ALA A 71 10.18 7.45 -2.10
N HIS A 72 10.67 7.91 -3.25
CA HIS A 72 11.55 7.13 -4.12
C HIS A 72 10.98 5.77 -4.50
N THR A 73 9.66 5.71 -4.68
CA THR A 73 8.96 4.48 -5.04
C THR A 73 7.76 4.83 -5.93
N SER A 74 7.06 3.82 -6.42
CA SER A 74 5.85 4.03 -7.21
C SER A 74 4.60 3.85 -6.33
N PRO A 75 3.46 4.44 -6.73
CA PRO A 75 2.21 4.21 -6.00
C PRO A 75 1.85 2.73 -5.93
N GLN A 76 2.07 1.99 -7.01
CA GLN A 76 1.74 0.56 -7.04
C GLN A 76 2.61 -0.23 -6.06
N LYS A 77 3.89 0.10 -5.97
CA LYS A 77 4.79 -0.58 -5.02
C LYS A 77 4.37 -0.31 -3.59
N LEU A 78 3.98 0.92 -3.27
CA LEU A 78 3.51 1.23 -1.93
C LEU A 78 2.22 0.48 -1.62
N LEU A 79 1.28 0.45 -2.56
CA LEU A 79 0.03 -0.28 -2.37
C LEU A 79 0.29 -1.77 -2.09
N THR A 80 1.18 -2.38 -2.87
CA THR A 80 1.58 -3.77 -2.65
C THR A 80 2.21 -3.96 -1.28
N GLN A 81 3.08 -3.05 -0.89
CA GLN A 81 3.74 -3.10 0.41
C GLN A 81 2.73 -3.05 1.56
N MET A 82 1.74 -2.17 1.47
CA MET A 82 0.69 -2.07 2.49
C MET A 82 -0.06 -3.40 2.64
N ARG A 83 -0.45 -4.00 1.51
CA ARG A 83 -1.17 -5.28 1.49
C ARG A 83 -0.32 -6.41 2.06
N MET A 84 0.95 -6.45 1.67
CA MET A 84 1.84 -7.54 2.09
C MET A 84 2.24 -7.43 3.56
N GLU A 85 2.46 -6.23 4.07
CA GLU A 85 2.79 -6.06 5.49
C GLU A 85 1.60 -6.42 6.37
N ASP A 86 0.39 -6.07 5.95
CA ASP A 86 -0.83 -6.50 6.64
C ASP A 86 -0.98 -8.02 6.59
N ALA A 87 -0.72 -8.63 5.44
CA ALA A 87 -0.77 -10.08 5.31
C ALA A 87 0.23 -10.79 6.21
N LYS A 88 1.46 -10.27 6.30
CA LYS A 88 2.46 -10.83 7.23
C LYS A 88 1.96 -10.83 8.66
N SER A 89 1.38 -9.72 9.08
CA SER A 89 0.82 -9.60 10.43
C SER A 89 -0.26 -10.64 10.67
N LYS A 90 -1.20 -10.77 9.74
CA LYS A 90 -2.30 -11.73 9.88
C LYS A 90 -1.83 -13.18 9.84
N LEU A 91 -0.82 -13.47 9.03
CA LEU A 91 -0.27 -14.84 8.94
C LEU A 91 0.35 -15.30 10.26
N THR A 92 0.98 -14.39 10.99
CA THR A 92 1.71 -14.73 12.21
C THR A 92 0.90 -14.53 13.47
N SER A 93 -0.16 -13.73 13.43
CA SER A 93 -0.95 -13.40 14.63
C SER A 93 -2.36 -13.98 14.63
N SER A 94 -2.76 -14.70 13.59
CA SER A 94 -4.09 -15.28 13.51
C SER A 94 -4.04 -16.68 12.91
N ASN A 95 -5.16 -17.40 13.06
CA ASN A 95 -5.33 -18.71 12.43
C ASN A 95 -6.21 -18.67 11.19
N GLN A 96 -6.41 -17.45 10.64
CA GLN A 96 -7.21 -17.30 9.43
C GLN A 96 -6.58 -18.05 8.26
N SER A 97 -7.43 -18.56 7.38
CA SER A 97 -6.96 -19.27 6.20
C SER A 97 -6.25 -18.32 5.25
N ILE A 98 -5.42 -18.88 4.37
CA ILE A 98 -4.73 -18.07 3.36
C ILE A 98 -5.75 -17.35 2.48
N GLN A 99 -6.85 -18.01 2.14
CA GLN A 99 -7.92 -17.38 1.34
C GLN A 99 -8.56 -16.21 2.08
N GLU A 100 -8.85 -16.37 3.36
CA GLU A 100 -9.42 -15.30 4.16
C GLU A 100 -8.48 -14.10 4.23
N ILE A 101 -7.19 -14.36 4.42
CA ILE A 101 -6.19 -13.30 4.48
C ILE A 101 -6.08 -12.60 3.12
N ALA A 102 -6.07 -13.34 2.03
CA ALA A 102 -6.03 -12.76 0.68
C ALA A 102 -7.19 -11.77 0.49
N ASP A 103 -8.40 -12.18 0.87
CA ASP A 103 -9.57 -11.33 0.76
C ASP A 103 -9.45 -10.08 1.64
N LEU A 104 -8.98 -10.25 2.87
CA LEU A 104 -8.88 -9.15 3.83
C LEU A 104 -7.85 -8.09 3.42
N VAL A 105 -6.82 -8.47 2.68
CA VAL A 105 -5.79 -7.52 2.27
C VAL A 105 -5.97 -7.02 0.83
N GLY A 106 -7.12 -7.29 0.22
CA GLY A 106 -7.49 -6.66 -1.04
C GLY A 106 -7.23 -7.49 -2.29
N TYR A 107 -7.01 -8.79 -2.18
CA TYR A 107 -6.85 -9.66 -3.34
C TYR A 107 -8.12 -10.44 -3.62
N HIS A 108 -8.41 -10.63 -4.92
CA HIS A 108 -9.61 -11.36 -5.35
C HIS A 108 -9.49 -12.86 -5.19
N ASP A 109 -8.29 -13.38 -5.41
CA ASP A 109 -8.10 -14.82 -5.38
C ASP A 109 -6.79 -15.16 -4.70
N THR A 110 -6.76 -16.36 -4.14
CA THR A 110 -5.64 -16.87 -3.37
C THR A 110 -4.39 -17.07 -4.23
N PHE A 111 -4.58 -17.46 -5.47
CA PHE A 111 -3.46 -17.73 -6.37
C PHE A 111 -2.67 -16.44 -6.65
N THR A 112 -3.36 -15.37 -7.02
CA THR A 112 -2.73 -14.08 -7.27
C THR A 112 -2.05 -13.53 -6.01
N PHE A 113 -2.72 -13.66 -4.88
CA PHE A 113 -2.16 -13.26 -3.59
C PHE A 113 -0.88 -14.03 -3.28
N SER A 114 -0.91 -15.34 -3.41
CA SER A 114 0.23 -16.19 -3.06
C SER A 114 1.46 -15.88 -3.91
N LYS A 115 1.25 -15.63 -5.20
CA LYS A 115 2.34 -15.25 -6.10
C LYS A 115 2.93 -13.90 -5.70
N ALA A 116 2.08 -12.93 -5.44
CA ALA A 116 2.53 -11.60 -5.03
C ALA A 116 3.27 -11.66 -3.69
N PHE A 117 2.73 -12.43 -2.74
CA PHE A 117 3.33 -12.57 -1.42
C PHE A 117 4.71 -13.24 -1.51
N LYS A 118 4.83 -14.29 -2.31
CA LYS A 118 6.13 -14.96 -2.49
C LYS A 118 7.16 -14.02 -3.12
N ARG A 119 6.74 -13.24 -4.11
CA ARG A 119 7.61 -12.26 -4.74
C ARG A 119 8.07 -11.21 -3.74
N TYR A 120 7.18 -10.79 -2.87
CA TYR A 120 7.47 -9.74 -1.89
C TYR A 120 8.33 -10.25 -0.73
N SER A 121 7.96 -11.37 -0.15
CA SER A 121 8.58 -11.88 1.08
C SER A 121 9.66 -12.92 0.87
N GLY A 122 9.70 -13.55 -0.28
CA GLY A 122 10.58 -14.69 -0.55
C GLY A 122 9.99 -16.03 -0.15
N TYR A 123 8.83 -16.05 0.49
CA TYR A 123 8.17 -17.27 0.98
C TYR A 123 6.73 -17.32 0.53
N SER A 124 6.20 -18.54 0.30
CA SER A 124 4.78 -18.69 0.15
C SER A 124 4.07 -18.31 1.46
N PRO A 125 2.79 -17.93 1.41
CA PRO A 125 2.09 -17.59 2.67
C PRO A 125 2.11 -18.69 3.72
N SER A 126 1.90 -19.94 3.32
CA SER A 126 1.93 -21.05 4.30
C SER A 126 3.32 -21.28 4.87
N THR A 127 4.36 -21.16 4.04
CA THR A 127 5.73 -21.30 4.51
C THR A 127 6.11 -20.16 5.43
N TYR A 128 5.67 -18.94 5.12
CA TYR A 128 5.89 -17.78 5.96
C TYR A 128 5.27 -17.99 7.35
N ARG A 129 4.03 -18.44 7.37
CA ARG A 129 3.33 -18.73 8.64
C ARG A 129 4.11 -19.76 9.47
N LYS A 130 4.54 -20.83 8.83
CA LYS A 130 5.30 -21.88 9.51
C LYS A 130 6.62 -21.37 10.09
N HIS A 131 7.29 -20.51 9.35
CA HIS A 131 8.65 -20.03 9.68
C HIS A 131 8.65 -18.94 10.75
N PHE A 132 7.66 -18.07 10.74
CA PHE A 132 7.65 -16.84 11.53
C PHE A 132 6.56 -16.76 12.58
N SER A 133 5.73 -17.79 12.71
CA SER A 133 4.73 -17.84 13.78
C SER A 133 5.34 -18.33 15.08
#